data_6a01520665480d47353084adcd4f68e0
#
_entry.id   6a01520665480d47353084adcd4f68e0
#
_cell.length_a   1.000
_cell.length_b   1.000
_cell.length_c   1.000
_cell.angle_alpha   90.00
_cell.angle_beta   90.00
_cell.angle_gamma   90.00
#
_symmetry.space_group_name_H-M   'P 1'
#
loop_
_entity.id
_entity.type
_entity.pdbx_description
1 polymer ?
#
loop_
_entity_poly.entity_id
_entity_poly.type
_entity_poly.pdbx_seq_one_letter_code
_entity_poly.pdbx_strand_id
1 'polypeptide(L)'
;MTTDHPTDGPGQTAPLSRRGIVCGAAASALAGSLAALARQAPAAAQATPEAQPPAAEPRVWWTANSPFLKGVMTAPNQEPAIPHPDRDAAAGRRLAALAGKAGRKPNLVIFMVDDLGWGDPGCFGGGAAIGAPTPNIDRLAASGLRMTSAYAQPACTPTRAAMLTGRLPQRTGLTRPTAAGEATRGMAGEVTIAALLSAAGYTTGMTGKWHLGEDEGQWPTDVGFDEYFGNLGANTSYHDFRDPEISPELIFNPERKAAMEKVHFVRTTVKGWKDGRREYGEEIDLQTEPRLEMEYLAWSQDFMRRAVAADQPFLLYHAMNRVHTKNYPNPDFRGASPAATPYKDSVVEADFILGQIVQTLRELGQTENTLLLFTSDNGPEEDVLGGGISPTDSGTTPFHGAKGTTWEGGGRVPAIAAWPGTVEAGRVSDGLFDLMDVFGTFARLGGAGPLPTDRYYDGLDQTSWLLAEGDDKQESNREAVYYWYGQDYYATRWCEFKRFEQVMTVGVDAGPSNYVGMFNAIRNPITEPSQGWYFNLWADPKERVPSLRGWLFGPLIELTTRNKATFALYPQAPRGVVIDGYLLGGPAGGTVPPKFLAALQAQMRDNPGNDPD
;
A
#
# COMPACT_ATOMS: atom_id res chain seq x y z
N MET A 1 -59.95 8.12 34.70
CA MET A 1 -59.67 7.26 35.84
C MET A 1 -58.16 7.38 36.01
N THR A 2 -57.59 8.41 36.70
CA THR A 2 -57.33 8.57 38.12
C THR A 2 -56.83 7.23 38.70
N THR A 3 -55.61 7.13 39.20
CA THR A 3 -54.94 7.68 40.37
C THR A 3 -53.55 7.04 40.42
N ASP A 4 -52.51 7.40 40.98
CA ASP A 4 -52.00 8.35 41.95
C ASP A 4 -50.53 8.01 42.22
N HIS A 5 -49.71 9.01 42.41
CA HIS A 5 -48.36 8.91 43.00
C HIS A 5 -48.41 8.59 44.48
N PRO A 6 -47.31 8.10 45.10
CA PRO A 6 -46.70 8.97 46.08
C PRO A 6 -45.17 9.15 45.97
N THR A 7 -44.81 10.33 46.33
CA THR A 7 -43.47 10.88 46.66
C THR A 7 -42.96 10.27 47.97
N ASP A 8 -41.62 10.07 48.05
CA ASP A 8 -40.88 10.39 49.27
C ASP A 8 -39.38 10.60 48.99
N GLY A 9 -38.84 11.56 49.62
CA GLY A 9 -37.66 12.36 49.46
C GLY A 9 -36.43 11.86 50.26
N PRO A 10 -35.48 12.71 50.65
CA PRO A 10 -34.07 12.64 50.19
C PRO A 10 -33.10 11.99 51.20
N GLY A 11 -32.13 11.25 50.71
CA GLY A 11 -31.04 10.62 51.47
C GLY A 11 -29.63 10.97 50.99
N GLN A 12 -29.07 11.90 51.70
CA GLN A 12 -27.64 12.14 52.04
C GLN A 12 -26.53 11.73 51.05
N THR A 13 -25.87 12.75 50.55
CA THR A 13 -24.56 12.72 49.90
C THR A 13 -23.44 12.42 50.90
N ALA A 14 -22.62 11.42 50.59
CA ALA A 14 -21.28 11.24 51.20
C ALA A 14 -20.18 11.67 50.20
N PRO A 15 -19.12 12.33 50.62
CA PRO A 15 -18.10 12.88 49.73
C PRO A 15 -17.10 11.79 49.31
N LEU A 16 -16.89 11.65 48.01
CA LEU A 16 -15.79 10.85 47.45
C LEU A 16 -14.46 11.58 47.65
N SER A 17 -13.60 10.99 48.43
CA SER A 17 -12.22 11.43 48.67
C SER A 17 -11.39 11.39 47.37
N ARG A 18 -10.77 12.49 47.03
CA ARG A 18 -9.70 12.61 46.04
C ARG A 18 -8.54 11.68 46.43
N ARG A 19 -8.33 10.60 45.71
CA ARG A 19 -7.03 9.93 45.70
C ARG A 19 -6.24 10.52 44.53
N GLY A 20 -5.23 11.29 44.87
CA GLY A 20 -4.23 11.78 43.94
C GLY A 20 -3.47 10.61 43.32
N ILE A 21 -3.40 10.60 42.02
CA ILE A 21 -2.54 9.67 41.26
C ILE A 21 -1.14 10.25 41.33
N VAL A 22 -0.27 9.57 42.06
CA VAL A 22 1.16 9.86 42.12
C VAL A 22 1.77 9.33 40.83
N CYS A 23 1.96 10.17 39.83
CA CYS A 23 2.86 9.92 38.69
C CYS A 23 4.28 10.36 39.14
N GLY A 24 5.04 9.46 39.72
CA GLY A 24 6.36 9.82 40.19
C GLY A 24 7.26 8.68 40.62
N ALA A 25 7.28 7.55 39.88
CA ALA A 25 8.25 6.50 40.21
C ALA A 25 8.72 5.64 38.99
N ALA A 26 8.21 5.86 37.79
CA ALA A 26 8.60 5.05 36.62
C ALA A 26 9.72 5.68 35.76
N ALA A 27 9.97 6.96 35.89
CA ALA A 27 10.99 7.66 35.09
C ALA A 27 12.44 7.41 35.57
N SER A 28 12.62 7.16 36.86
CA SER A 28 13.98 7.01 37.45
C SER A 28 14.64 5.63 37.15
N ALA A 29 13.85 4.59 36.86
CA ALA A 29 14.39 3.27 36.56
C ALA A 29 14.88 3.11 35.10
N LEU A 30 14.32 3.89 34.18
CA LEU A 30 14.72 3.84 32.75
C LEU A 30 16.03 4.63 32.49
N ALA A 31 16.28 5.71 33.22
CA ALA A 31 17.49 6.51 33.05
C ALA A 31 18.77 5.77 33.47
N GLY A 32 18.69 4.94 34.51
CA GLY A 32 19.83 4.15 34.99
C GLY A 32 20.26 3.04 34.02
N SER A 33 19.33 2.45 33.27
CA SER A 33 19.61 1.37 32.34
C SER A 33 20.22 1.87 31.01
N LEU A 34 19.88 3.09 30.59
CA LEU A 34 20.41 3.70 29.36
C LEU A 34 21.85 4.19 29.50
N ALA A 35 22.24 4.65 30.69
CA ALA A 35 23.61 5.11 30.95
C ALA A 35 24.63 3.93 31.00
N ALA A 36 24.18 2.74 31.38
CA ALA A 36 25.04 1.54 31.42
C ALA A 36 25.30 0.95 30.02
N LEU A 37 24.38 1.11 29.06
CA LEU A 37 24.52 0.61 27.68
C LEU A 37 25.40 1.51 26.79
N ALA A 38 25.51 2.81 27.13
CA ALA A 38 26.33 3.75 26.35
C ALA A 38 27.86 3.60 26.56
N ARG A 39 28.32 2.76 27.52
CA ARG A 39 29.76 2.60 27.86
C ARG A 39 30.45 1.38 27.25
N GLN A 40 29.76 0.56 26.46
CA GLN A 40 30.37 -0.64 25.85
C GLN A 40 30.02 -0.77 24.35
N ALA A 41 30.38 0.23 23.56
CA ALA A 41 30.49 0.02 22.11
C ALA A 41 31.95 -0.29 21.78
N PRO A 42 32.29 -1.49 21.33
CA PRO A 42 33.62 -1.74 20.75
C PRO A 42 33.74 -0.97 19.43
N ALA A 43 34.92 -0.39 19.22
CA ALA A 43 35.27 0.28 17.96
C ALA A 43 34.96 -0.64 16.76
N ALA A 44 34.20 -0.12 15.81
CA ALA A 44 33.92 -0.81 14.56
C ALA A 44 35.24 -1.08 13.85
N ALA A 45 35.68 -2.34 13.83
CA ALA A 45 36.68 -2.80 12.91
C ALA A 45 36.10 -2.66 11.51
N GLN A 46 36.79 -1.95 10.62
CA GLN A 46 36.47 -1.91 9.20
C GLN A 46 36.60 -3.33 8.66
N ALA A 47 35.45 -4.00 8.46
CA ALA A 47 35.41 -5.26 7.73
C ALA A 47 35.77 -4.97 6.27
N THR A 48 36.88 -5.52 5.82
CA THR A 48 37.16 -5.66 4.40
C THR A 48 36.00 -6.37 3.73
N PRO A 49 35.52 -5.95 2.54
CA PRO A 49 34.47 -6.67 1.84
C PRO A 49 34.97 -8.10 1.56
N GLU A 50 34.39 -9.09 2.24
CA GLU A 50 34.58 -10.48 1.82
C GLU A 50 34.06 -10.62 0.39
N ALA A 51 34.90 -11.17 -0.48
CA ALA A 51 34.50 -11.51 -1.82
C ALA A 51 33.26 -12.39 -1.77
N GLN A 52 32.17 -11.96 -2.41
CA GLN A 52 30.98 -12.78 -2.54
C GLN A 52 31.38 -14.16 -3.09
N PRO A 53 30.94 -15.26 -2.48
CA PRO A 53 31.18 -16.57 -3.06
C PRO A 53 30.61 -16.60 -4.47
N PRO A 54 31.28 -17.29 -5.43
CA PRO A 54 30.77 -17.43 -6.78
C PRO A 54 29.33 -17.95 -6.70
N ALA A 55 28.41 -17.32 -7.46
CA ALA A 55 27.02 -17.71 -7.50
C ALA A 55 26.96 -19.22 -7.75
N ALA A 56 26.45 -19.94 -6.76
CA ALA A 56 26.23 -21.38 -6.92
C ALA A 56 25.32 -21.56 -8.13
N GLU A 57 25.70 -22.45 -9.05
CA GLU A 57 24.81 -22.80 -10.16
C GLU A 57 23.41 -23.09 -9.59
N PRO A 58 22.35 -22.50 -10.17
CA PRO A 58 21.01 -22.69 -9.64
C PRO A 58 20.67 -24.17 -9.66
N ARG A 59 20.63 -24.77 -8.49
CA ARG A 59 20.18 -26.17 -8.37
C ARG A 59 18.70 -26.18 -8.68
N VAL A 60 18.34 -26.76 -9.82
CA VAL A 60 16.97 -26.90 -10.34
C VAL A 60 16.18 -27.95 -9.51
N TRP A 61 16.36 -27.95 -8.19
CA TRP A 61 15.72 -28.94 -7.29
C TRP A 61 14.26 -28.60 -6.91
N TRP A 62 13.77 -27.43 -7.32
CA TRP A 62 12.38 -27.02 -7.15
C TRP A 62 11.57 -27.05 -8.47
N THR A 63 12.10 -27.58 -9.56
CA THR A 63 11.25 -27.90 -10.69
C THR A 63 10.29 -28.98 -10.25
N ALA A 64 9.15 -28.52 -9.89
CA ALA A 64 7.93 -29.18 -9.51
C ALA A 64 7.97 -30.71 -9.50
N ASN A 65 8.13 -31.30 -8.35
CA ASN A 65 7.73 -32.69 -8.13
C ASN A 65 6.20 -32.79 -8.02
N SER A 66 5.51 -31.70 -7.78
CA SER A 66 4.05 -31.68 -7.72
C SER A 66 3.46 -31.62 -9.14
N PRO A 67 2.66 -32.61 -9.55
CA PRO A 67 2.03 -32.63 -10.86
C PRO A 67 0.96 -31.53 -11.04
N PHE A 68 0.65 -30.78 -9.99
CA PHE A 68 -0.35 -29.72 -9.98
C PHE A 68 0.24 -28.35 -10.32
N LEU A 69 1.56 -28.16 -10.12
CA LEU A 69 2.21 -26.88 -10.37
C LEU A 69 2.62 -26.73 -11.83
N LYS A 70 2.30 -25.59 -12.42
CA LYS A 70 2.54 -25.28 -13.82
C LYS A 70 3.67 -24.30 -14.04
N GLY A 71 4.05 -23.53 -13.00
CA GLY A 71 5.02 -22.45 -13.10
C GLY A 71 6.41 -22.94 -13.51
N VAL A 72 6.96 -22.31 -14.53
CA VAL A 72 8.30 -22.58 -15.06
C VAL A 72 9.19 -21.36 -14.85
N MET A 73 10.39 -21.60 -14.36
CA MET A 73 11.40 -20.57 -14.18
C MET A 73 12.01 -20.18 -15.52
N THR A 74 11.87 -18.91 -15.91
CA THR A 74 12.44 -18.39 -17.17
C THR A 74 13.82 -17.78 -16.99
N ALA A 75 14.13 -17.33 -15.76
CA ALA A 75 15.45 -16.84 -15.37
C ALA A 75 15.70 -17.11 -13.87
N PRO A 76 16.94 -17.29 -13.42
CA PRO A 76 17.24 -17.68 -12.04
C PRO A 76 16.85 -16.61 -11.01
N ASN A 77 16.64 -15.39 -11.44
CA ASN A 77 16.27 -14.24 -10.61
C ASN A 77 14.83 -13.76 -10.83
N GLN A 78 13.96 -14.59 -11.39
CA GLN A 78 12.55 -14.27 -11.63
C GLN A 78 11.64 -15.34 -11.03
N GLU A 79 10.48 -14.90 -10.56
CA GLU A 79 9.42 -15.79 -10.10
C GLU A 79 8.96 -16.69 -11.28
N PRO A 80 8.71 -17.99 -11.04
CA PRO A 80 8.18 -18.88 -12.05
C PRO A 80 6.82 -18.43 -12.56
N ALA A 81 6.66 -18.46 -13.89
CA ALA A 81 5.43 -18.10 -14.56
C ALA A 81 4.78 -19.34 -15.19
N ILE A 82 3.44 -19.37 -15.23
CA ILE A 82 2.70 -20.34 -16.03
C ILE A 82 2.98 -20.05 -17.52
N PRO A 83 3.56 -20.98 -18.29
CA PRO A 83 3.94 -20.72 -19.66
C PRO A 83 2.72 -20.76 -20.59
N HIS A 84 2.59 -19.75 -21.44
CA HIS A 84 1.57 -19.66 -22.48
C HIS A 84 2.22 -19.26 -23.82
N PRO A 85 3.03 -20.13 -24.46
CA PRO A 85 3.89 -19.74 -25.58
C PRO A 85 3.13 -19.20 -26.79
N ASP A 86 1.96 -19.77 -27.14
CA ASP A 86 1.14 -19.27 -28.24
C ASP A 86 0.55 -17.89 -27.96
N ARG A 87 0.10 -17.67 -26.73
CA ARG A 87 -0.44 -16.39 -26.24
C ARG A 87 0.67 -15.34 -26.17
N ASP A 88 1.87 -15.69 -25.72
CA ASP A 88 3.03 -14.80 -25.71
C ASP A 88 3.44 -14.38 -27.11
N ALA A 89 3.46 -15.33 -28.07
CA ALA A 89 3.74 -15.02 -29.46
C ALA A 89 2.66 -14.13 -30.10
N ALA A 90 1.39 -14.36 -29.78
CA ALA A 90 0.27 -13.52 -30.22
C ALA A 90 0.36 -12.11 -29.65
N ALA A 91 0.65 -11.96 -28.35
CA ALA A 91 0.84 -10.67 -27.72
C ALA A 91 2.01 -9.89 -28.35
N GLY A 92 3.13 -10.56 -28.63
CA GLY A 92 4.28 -9.94 -29.32
C GLY A 92 3.91 -9.41 -30.71
N ARG A 93 3.19 -10.18 -31.53
CA ARG A 93 2.69 -9.71 -32.83
C ARG A 93 1.74 -8.54 -32.72
N ARG A 94 0.85 -8.57 -31.73
CA ARG A 94 -0.12 -7.49 -31.48
C ARG A 94 0.58 -6.20 -31.07
N LEU A 95 1.56 -6.26 -30.16
CA LEU A 95 2.36 -5.09 -29.77
C LEU A 95 3.12 -4.49 -30.95
N ALA A 96 3.71 -5.32 -31.81
CA ALA A 96 4.39 -4.85 -33.03
C ALA A 96 3.42 -4.15 -33.98
N ALA A 97 2.21 -4.67 -34.15
CA ALA A 97 1.17 -4.06 -34.97
C ALA A 97 0.67 -2.72 -34.39
N LEU A 98 0.50 -2.64 -33.09
CA LEU A 98 0.12 -1.40 -32.39
C LEU A 98 1.19 -0.32 -32.53
N ALA A 99 2.46 -0.68 -32.32
CA ALA A 99 3.58 0.25 -32.53
C ALA A 99 3.66 0.74 -33.99
N GLY A 100 3.42 -0.13 -34.96
CA GLY A 100 3.35 0.24 -36.39
C GLY A 100 2.17 1.17 -36.71
N LYS A 101 0.99 0.92 -36.14
CA LYS A 101 -0.21 1.74 -36.35
C LYS A 101 -0.11 3.12 -35.67
N ALA A 102 0.36 3.15 -34.43
CA ALA A 102 0.46 4.38 -33.65
C ALA A 102 1.72 5.21 -33.96
N GLY A 103 2.74 4.59 -34.59
CA GLY A 103 4.05 5.21 -34.82
C GLY A 103 4.86 5.48 -33.55
N ARG A 104 4.36 5.03 -32.40
CA ARG A 104 4.96 5.24 -31.06
C ARG A 104 4.53 4.18 -30.06
N LYS A 105 5.24 4.13 -28.94
CA LYS A 105 4.93 3.27 -27.80
C LYS A 105 3.62 3.70 -27.11
N PRO A 106 2.92 2.80 -26.40
CA PRO A 106 1.70 3.15 -25.67
C PRO A 106 2.01 4.05 -24.47
N ASN A 107 1.09 4.92 -24.11
CA ASN A 107 1.13 5.59 -22.83
C ASN A 107 0.68 4.63 -21.72
N LEU A 108 1.22 4.81 -20.54
CA LEU A 108 0.96 3.97 -19.37
C LEU A 108 0.48 4.87 -18.23
N VAL A 109 -0.70 4.57 -17.69
CA VAL A 109 -1.30 5.34 -16.59
C VAL A 109 -1.61 4.40 -15.45
N ILE A 110 -1.14 4.73 -14.24
CA ILE A 110 -1.54 4.11 -12.99
C ILE A 110 -2.37 5.12 -12.23
N PHE A 111 -3.62 4.76 -11.93
CA PHE A 111 -4.50 5.52 -11.06
C PHE A 111 -4.72 4.70 -9.79
N MET A 112 -4.13 5.13 -8.69
CA MET A 112 -4.18 4.43 -7.41
C MET A 112 -4.93 5.28 -6.38
N VAL A 113 -5.94 4.66 -5.76
CA VAL A 113 -6.69 5.23 -4.64
C VAL A 113 -6.14 4.64 -3.35
N ASP A 114 -5.95 5.45 -2.32
CA ASP A 114 -5.40 5.04 -1.02
C ASP A 114 -6.51 4.44 -0.15
N ASP A 115 -6.33 3.22 0.35
CA ASP A 115 -7.26 2.52 1.26
C ASP A 115 -8.66 2.22 0.68
N LEU A 116 -8.83 2.19 -0.64
CA LEU A 116 -10.13 1.87 -1.24
C LEU A 116 -10.42 0.37 -1.10
N GLY A 117 -11.54 0.05 -0.45
CA GLY A 117 -11.98 -1.32 -0.29
C GLY A 117 -12.34 -2.01 -1.61
N TRP A 118 -12.11 -3.33 -1.69
CA TRP A 118 -12.46 -4.11 -2.88
C TRP A 118 -13.95 -3.97 -3.26
N GLY A 119 -14.80 -3.82 -2.26
CA GLY A 119 -16.25 -3.71 -2.44
C GLY A 119 -16.77 -2.28 -2.60
N ASP A 120 -15.94 -1.25 -2.65
CA ASP A 120 -16.41 0.13 -2.76
C ASP A 120 -16.88 0.51 -4.18
N PRO A 121 -16.18 0.16 -5.28
CA PRO A 121 -16.66 0.50 -6.61
C PRO A 121 -17.92 -0.29 -7.01
N GLY A 122 -18.81 0.34 -7.78
CA GLY A 122 -20.05 -0.27 -8.24
C GLY A 122 -19.85 -1.57 -9.03
N CYS A 123 -18.87 -1.60 -9.92
CA CYS A 123 -18.51 -2.80 -10.69
C CYS A 123 -17.97 -3.96 -9.83
N PHE A 124 -17.63 -3.71 -8.56
CA PHE A 124 -17.26 -4.74 -7.57
C PHE A 124 -18.36 -5.00 -6.53
N GLY A 125 -19.53 -4.39 -6.70
CA GLY A 125 -20.72 -4.67 -5.89
C GLY A 125 -21.13 -3.56 -4.91
N GLY A 126 -20.33 -2.49 -4.77
CA GLY A 126 -20.62 -1.30 -3.96
C GLY A 126 -21.32 -0.19 -4.74
N GLY A 127 -20.65 0.92 -4.89
CA GLY A 127 -21.19 2.08 -5.62
C GLY A 127 -22.49 2.61 -5.00
N ALA A 128 -23.55 2.70 -5.80
CA ALA A 128 -24.85 3.17 -5.34
C ALA A 128 -25.43 2.31 -4.19
N ALA A 129 -25.10 1.01 -4.13
CA ALA A 129 -25.59 0.11 -3.07
C ALA A 129 -25.05 0.49 -1.67
N ILE A 130 -23.89 1.14 -1.61
CA ILE A 130 -23.27 1.61 -0.36
C ILE A 130 -23.36 3.14 -0.20
N GLY A 131 -24.14 3.81 -1.06
CA GLY A 131 -24.30 5.26 -1.06
C GLY A 131 -23.09 6.05 -1.59
N ALA A 132 -22.24 5.44 -2.39
CA ALA A 132 -21.07 6.08 -3.04
C ALA A 132 -21.01 5.70 -4.53
N PRO A 133 -21.86 6.25 -5.42
CA PRO A 133 -21.90 5.86 -6.82
C PRO A 133 -20.58 6.17 -7.54
N THR A 134 -20.10 5.20 -8.35
CA THR A 134 -18.82 5.27 -9.07
C THR A 134 -18.98 5.05 -10.58
N PRO A 135 -19.76 5.88 -11.27
CA PRO A 135 -20.11 5.64 -12.67
C PRO A 135 -18.92 5.71 -13.64
N ASN A 136 -17.83 6.42 -13.31
CA ASN A 136 -16.64 6.50 -14.16
C ASN A 136 -15.78 5.25 -14.02
N ILE A 137 -15.58 4.75 -12.78
CA ILE A 137 -14.89 3.50 -12.50
C ILE A 137 -15.65 2.34 -13.15
N ASP A 138 -16.99 2.33 -13.05
CA ASP A 138 -17.84 1.29 -13.66
C ASP A 138 -17.74 1.29 -15.19
N ARG A 139 -17.70 2.48 -15.82
CA ARG A 139 -17.47 2.61 -17.28
C ARG A 139 -16.07 2.14 -17.67
N LEU A 140 -15.05 2.44 -16.85
CA LEU A 140 -13.70 1.95 -17.10
C LEU A 140 -13.67 0.43 -17.08
N ALA A 141 -14.30 -0.21 -16.10
CA ALA A 141 -14.42 -1.67 -16.02
C ALA A 141 -15.16 -2.27 -17.24
N ALA A 142 -16.22 -1.61 -17.70
CA ALA A 142 -16.95 -2.02 -18.89
C ALA A 142 -16.13 -1.89 -20.18
N SER A 143 -15.09 -1.05 -20.20
CA SER A 143 -14.22 -0.83 -21.36
C SER A 143 -12.93 -1.65 -21.37
N GLY A 144 -12.71 -2.51 -20.36
CA GLY A 144 -11.47 -3.27 -20.20
C GLY A 144 -11.66 -4.57 -19.43
N LEU A 145 -10.59 -4.98 -18.75
CA LEU A 145 -10.52 -6.17 -17.89
C LEU A 145 -10.70 -5.77 -16.43
N ARG A 146 -11.74 -6.32 -15.79
CA ARG A 146 -11.92 -6.29 -14.35
C ARG A 146 -11.28 -7.55 -13.73
N MET A 147 -10.31 -7.34 -12.84
CA MET A 147 -9.58 -8.40 -12.14
C MET A 147 -10.20 -8.61 -10.76
N THR A 148 -10.78 -9.78 -10.51
CA THR A 148 -11.43 -10.06 -9.23
C THR A 148 -10.49 -10.67 -8.19
N SER A 149 -9.30 -11.10 -8.62
CA SER A 149 -8.23 -11.64 -7.76
C SER A 149 -6.92 -10.86 -7.96
N ALA A 150 -7.00 -9.53 -7.82
CA ALA A 150 -5.85 -8.65 -7.78
C ALA A 150 -5.38 -8.44 -6.33
N TYR A 151 -4.08 -8.43 -6.14
CA TYR A 151 -3.44 -8.35 -4.83
C TYR A 151 -2.46 -7.19 -4.73
N ALA A 152 -2.52 -6.54 -3.59
CA ALA A 152 -1.54 -5.60 -3.07
C ALA A 152 -0.85 -6.20 -1.84
N GLN A 153 0.12 -5.52 -1.32
CA GLN A 153 0.63 -5.80 0.02
C GLN A 153 -0.36 -5.24 1.07
N PRO A 154 -0.30 -5.70 2.33
CA PRO A 154 -1.32 -5.31 3.32
C PRO A 154 -1.24 -3.86 3.80
N ALA A 155 -0.36 -3.02 3.24
CA ALA A 155 -0.23 -1.61 3.62
C ALA A 155 0.43 -0.76 2.51
N CYS A 156 0.29 0.57 2.62
CA CYS A 156 0.66 1.57 1.60
C CYS A 156 2.13 1.50 1.15
N THR A 157 3.10 1.74 2.05
CA THR A 157 4.55 1.71 1.70
C THR A 157 4.97 0.38 1.10
N PRO A 158 4.64 -0.78 1.70
CA PRO A 158 4.95 -2.08 1.11
C PRO A 158 4.43 -2.24 -0.32
N THR A 159 3.19 -1.89 -0.57
CA THR A 159 2.58 -2.01 -1.90
C THR A 159 3.22 -1.10 -2.92
N ARG A 160 3.40 0.17 -2.58
CA ARG A 160 3.97 1.16 -3.52
C ARG A 160 5.40 0.79 -3.89
N ALA A 161 6.21 0.33 -2.92
CA ALA A 161 7.55 -0.20 -3.17
C ALA A 161 7.52 -1.44 -4.07
N ALA A 162 6.66 -2.40 -3.77
CA ALA A 162 6.53 -3.65 -4.53
C ALA A 162 6.08 -3.39 -5.97
N MET A 163 5.08 -2.55 -6.18
CA MET A 163 4.60 -2.18 -7.51
C MET A 163 5.67 -1.50 -8.37
N LEU A 164 6.41 -0.57 -7.79
CA LEU A 164 7.42 0.19 -8.53
C LEU A 164 8.69 -0.63 -8.83
N THR A 165 8.96 -1.71 -8.09
CA THR A 165 10.21 -2.50 -8.22
C THR A 165 10.01 -3.92 -8.73
N GLY A 166 8.77 -4.44 -8.73
CA GLY A 166 8.48 -5.84 -9.03
C GLY A 166 9.00 -6.82 -7.96
N ARG A 167 9.22 -6.35 -6.72
CA ARG A 167 9.87 -7.11 -5.66
C ARG A 167 9.06 -7.09 -4.37
N LEU A 168 9.00 -8.22 -3.67
CA LEU A 168 8.41 -8.26 -2.34
C LEU A 168 9.04 -7.21 -1.41
N PRO A 169 8.25 -6.56 -0.54
CA PRO A 169 8.74 -5.52 0.37
C PRO A 169 9.89 -5.98 1.26
N GLN A 170 9.94 -7.26 1.61
CA GLN A 170 11.01 -7.87 2.39
C GLN A 170 12.37 -7.75 1.70
N ARG A 171 12.40 -7.74 0.36
CA ARG A 171 13.64 -7.57 -0.42
C ARG A 171 14.13 -6.12 -0.42
N THR A 172 13.22 -5.17 -0.34
CA THR A 172 13.54 -3.73 -0.32
C THR A 172 13.75 -3.19 1.09
N GLY A 173 13.29 -3.91 2.13
CA GLY A 173 13.28 -3.45 3.53
C GLY A 173 12.09 -2.54 3.89
N LEU A 174 11.25 -2.16 2.92
CA LEU A 174 10.08 -1.31 3.12
C LEU A 174 8.84 -2.15 3.47
N THR A 175 8.88 -2.83 4.61
CA THR A 175 7.93 -3.89 4.98
C THR A 175 6.72 -3.42 5.78
N ARG A 176 6.65 -2.13 6.11
CA ARG A 176 5.55 -1.48 6.83
C ARG A 176 5.44 -0.02 6.42
N PRO A 177 4.34 0.68 6.72
CA PRO A 177 4.25 2.12 6.53
C PRO A 177 5.41 2.85 7.22
N THR A 178 6.04 3.79 6.52
CA THR A 178 7.08 4.65 7.09
C THR A 178 6.44 5.80 7.85
N ALA A 179 7.01 6.12 9.03
CA ALA A 179 6.54 7.24 9.82
C ALA A 179 7.09 8.58 9.30
N ALA A 180 6.42 9.66 9.67
CA ALA A 180 6.89 11.01 9.37
C ALA A 180 8.28 11.25 9.94
N GLY A 181 9.22 11.69 9.08
CA GLY A 181 10.61 11.94 9.48
C GLY A 181 11.41 10.71 9.90
N GLU A 182 10.89 9.51 9.64
CA GLU A 182 11.63 8.27 9.90
C GLU A 182 12.86 8.17 8.99
N ALA A 183 14.01 7.92 9.60
CA ALA A 183 15.23 7.66 8.87
C ALA A 183 15.18 6.24 8.26
N THR A 184 14.81 6.16 7.00
CA THR A 184 14.83 4.92 6.23
C THR A 184 15.77 5.05 5.06
N ARG A 185 16.12 3.92 4.45
CA ARG A 185 16.82 3.96 3.16
C ARG A 185 15.88 4.38 2.01
N GLY A 186 14.57 4.38 2.24
CA GLY A 186 13.57 4.61 1.19
C GLY A 186 13.78 3.68 0.00
N MET A 187 13.59 4.22 -1.20
CA MET A 187 13.81 3.51 -2.47
C MET A 187 15.26 3.60 -2.99
N ALA A 188 16.20 4.15 -2.20
CA ALA A 188 17.57 4.33 -2.64
C ALA A 188 18.23 3.00 -3.06
N GLY A 189 18.80 2.98 -4.26
CA GLY A 189 19.43 1.79 -4.85
C GLY A 189 18.47 0.77 -5.45
N GLU A 190 17.15 1.00 -5.41
CA GLU A 190 16.19 0.20 -6.15
C GLU A 190 16.09 0.66 -7.61
N VAL A 191 15.79 -0.29 -8.50
CA VAL A 191 15.44 -0.02 -9.89
C VAL A 191 13.94 0.04 -10.00
N THR A 192 13.40 1.20 -10.35
CA THR A 192 11.97 1.39 -10.49
C THR A 192 11.51 1.27 -11.93
N ILE A 193 10.21 1.00 -12.11
CA ILE A 193 9.60 1.02 -13.45
C ILE A 193 9.72 2.41 -14.10
N ALA A 194 9.69 3.50 -13.32
CA ALA A 194 9.91 4.84 -13.83
C ALA A 194 11.31 5.01 -14.43
N ALA A 195 12.34 4.53 -13.74
CA ALA A 195 13.72 4.56 -14.24
C ALA A 195 13.87 3.75 -15.55
N LEU A 196 13.29 2.55 -15.61
CA LEU A 196 13.34 1.71 -16.82
C LEU A 196 12.63 2.37 -18.01
N LEU A 197 11.46 2.95 -17.77
CA LEU A 197 10.70 3.61 -18.83
C LEU A 197 11.31 4.94 -19.25
N SER A 198 11.88 5.74 -18.33
CA SER A 198 12.63 6.94 -18.69
C SER A 198 13.83 6.59 -19.57
N ALA A 199 14.58 5.54 -19.22
CA ALA A 199 15.67 5.03 -20.07
C ALA A 199 15.18 4.50 -21.43
N ALA A 200 13.94 4.05 -21.52
CA ALA A 200 13.30 3.62 -22.77
C ALA A 200 12.68 4.77 -23.57
N GLY A 201 12.84 6.03 -23.16
CA GLY A 201 12.39 7.22 -23.88
C GLY A 201 10.98 7.69 -23.51
N TYR A 202 10.45 7.28 -22.37
CA TYR A 202 9.22 7.84 -21.81
C TYR A 202 9.50 9.14 -21.07
N THR A 203 8.54 10.06 -21.10
CA THR A 203 8.43 11.10 -20.07
C THR A 203 7.68 10.51 -18.88
N THR A 204 8.25 10.59 -17.68
CA THR A 204 7.70 9.94 -16.49
C THR A 204 7.29 10.97 -15.45
N GLY A 205 6.04 10.92 -15.02
CA GLY A 205 5.48 11.86 -14.05
C GLY A 205 4.70 11.16 -12.95
N MET A 206 4.79 11.70 -11.74
CA MET A 206 4.03 11.25 -10.59
C MET A 206 3.40 12.42 -9.87
N THR A 207 2.17 12.24 -9.40
CA THR A 207 1.50 13.20 -8.52
C THR A 207 0.83 12.52 -7.34
N GLY A 208 0.69 13.27 -6.23
CA GLY A 208 0.04 12.83 -5.00
C GLY A 208 0.96 12.15 -4.00
N LYS A 209 0.48 11.09 -3.34
CA LYS A 209 1.16 10.40 -2.24
C LYS A 209 2.35 9.57 -2.71
N TRP A 210 3.54 9.88 -2.17
CA TRP A 210 4.76 9.09 -2.38
C TRP A 210 4.92 7.94 -1.37
N HIS A 211 5.11 8.26 -0.11
CA HIS A 211 5.23 7.36 1.04
C HIS A 211 6.36 6.32 0.95
N LEU A 212 7.47 6.63 0.27
CA LEU A 212 8.61 5.72 0.07
C LEU A 212 9.96 6.35 0.45
N GLY A 213 9.92 7.35 1.35
CA GLY A 213 11.07 8.05 1.87
C GLY A 213 11.01 9.56 1.58
N GLU A 214 11.61 10.34 2.48
CA GLU A 214 11.50 11.80 2.49
C GLU A 214 12.86 12.50 2.42
N ASP A 215 13.94 11.77 2.67
CA ASP A 215 15.29 12.31 2.68
C ASP A 215 15.85 12.49 1.24
N GLU A 216 16.99 13.14 1.14
CA GLU A 216 17.72 13.29 -0.12
C GLU A 216 18.07 11.90 -0.72
N GLY A 217 17.90 11.75 -2.02
CA GLY A 217 18.08 10.48 -2.72
C GLY A 217 16.89 9.52 -2.63
N GLN A 218 15.76 9.94 -2.01
CA GLN A 218 14.58 9.10 -1.81
C GLN A 218 13.32 9.64 -2.48
N TRP A 219 13.37 10.82 -3.08
CA TRP A 219 12.23 11.42 -3.75
C TRP A 219 11.87 10.67 -5.04
N PRO A 220 10.63 10.78 -5.54
CA PRO A 220 10.25 10.17 -6.82
C PRO A 220 11.23 10.47 -7.96
N THR A 221 11.72 11.70 -8.02
CA THR A 221 12.67 12.15 -9.04
C THR A 221 14.10 11.63 -8.85
N ASP A 222 14.46 11.20 -7.65
CA ASP A 222 15.75 10.56 -7.39
C ASP A 222 15.77 9.09 -7.85
N VAL A 223 14.56 8.50 -8.01
CA VAL A 223 14.42 7.08 -8.34
C VAL A 223 13.76 6.84 -9.70
N GLY A 224 13.78 7.85 -10.56
CA GLY A 224 13.53 7.67 -11.99
C GLY A 224 12.34 8.41 -12.59
N PHE A 225 11.51 9.10 -11.80
CA PHE A 225 10.50 10.01 -12.36
C PHE A 225 11.17 11.30 -12.84
N ASP A 226 10.75 11.81 -13.99
CA ASP A 226 11.24 13.08 -14.52
C ASP A 226 10.65 14.29 -13.78
N GLU A 227 9.39 14.16 -13.33
CA GLU A 227 8.66 15.22 -12.63
C GLU A 227 7.80 14.63 -11.51
N TYR A 228 7.66 15.38 -10.42
CA TYR A 228 6.81 15.05 -9.29
C TYR A 228 6.12 16.28 -8.72
N PHE A 229 4.85 16.14 -8.35
CA PHE A 229 4.08 17.09 -7.53
C PHE A 229 3.21 16.35 -6.54
N GLY A 230 3.39 16.55 -5.23
CA GLY A 230 2.60 15.84 -4.23
C GLY A 230 3.08 16.04 -2.80
N ASN A 231 2.85 15.04 -1.98
CA ASN A 231 3.30 14.95 -0.59
C ASN A 231 4.14 13.69 -0.36
N LEU A 232 5.27 13.84 0.32
CA LEU A 232 6.21 12.71 0.52
C LEU A 232 5.76 11.73 1.61
N GLY A 233 4.93 12.17 2.56
CA GLY A 233 4.57 11.41 3.74
C GLY A 233 3.41 10.43 3.56
N ALA A 234 3.02 9.81 4.67
CA ALA A 234 2.03 8.75 4.75
C ALA A 234 0.61 9.20 4.38
N ASN A 235 0.22 10.36 4.84
CA ASN A 235 -1.05 11.01 4.55
C ASN A 235 -0.85 12.53 4.60
N THR A 236 -1.93 13.25 4.42
CA THR A 236 -1.96 14.71 4.48
C THR A 236 -2.50 15.25 5.81
N SER A 237 -3.13 14.39 6.62
CA SER A 237 -3.92 14.80 7.80
C SER A 237 -3.09 14.95 9.10
N TYR A 238 -1.83 15.36 9.02
CA TYR A 238 -1.01 15.64 10.22
C TYR A 238 -1.47 16.86 11.02
N HIS A 239 -2.44 17.60 10.49
CA HIS A 239 -3.08 18.76 11.11
C HIS A 239 -4.42 18.45 11.80
N ASP A 240 -4.85 17.19 11.80
CA ASP A 240 -6.14 16.73 12.35
C ASP A 240 -6.34 17.10 13.83
N PHE A 241 -5.23 17.28 14.58
CA PHE A 241 -5.25 17.82 15.94
C PHE A 241 -5.82 19.24 16.04
N ARG A 242 -5.93 19.97 14.92
CA ARG A 242 -6.56 21.29 14.80
C ARG A 242 -8.06 21.21 14.55
N ASP A 243 -8.57 20.04 14.21
CA ASP A 243 -9.98 19.80 13.90
C ASP A 243 -10.77 19.54 15.19
N PRO A 244 -11.78 20.41 15.54
CA PRO A 244 -12.56 20.23 16.74
C PRO A 244 -13.47 19.01 16.75
N GLU A 245 -13.80 18.44 15.59
CA GLU A 245 -14.60 17.22 15.47
C GLU A 245 -13.75 15.97 15.75
N ILE A 246 -12.46 16.05 15.43
CA ILE A 246 -11.53 14.91 15.56
C ILE A 246 -10.81 14.93 16.88
N SER A 247 -10.31 16.11 17.29
CA SER A 247 -9.47 16.27 18.48
C SER A 247 -10.04 17.32 19.47
N PRO A 248 -11.29 17.16 19.92
CA PRO A 248 -11.91 18.14 20.83
C PRO A 248 -11.14 18.30 22.14
N GLU A 249 -10.48 17.25 22.64
CA GLU A 249 -9.68 17.28 23.87
C GLU A 249 -8.42 18.15 23.76
N LEU A 250 -7.94 18.41 22.55
CA LEU A 250 -6.86 19.38 22.28
C LEU A 250 -7.43 20.78 22.08
N ILE A 251 -8.46 20.90 21.25
CA ILE A 251 -9.04 22.20 20.87
C ILE A 251 -9.59 22.95 22.09
N PHE A 252 -10.30 22.24 22.98
CA PHE A 252 -10.89 22.85 24.19
C PHE A 252 -9.92 22.94 25.38
N ASN A 253 -8.64 22.59 25.17
CA ASN A 253 -7.57 22.79 26.15
C ASN A 253 -6.45 23.64 25.53
N PRO A 254 -6.42 24.97 25.80
CA PRO A 254 -5.45 25.88 25.18
C PRO A 254 -3.98 25.52 25.42
N GLU A 255 -3.65 24.98 26.60
CA GLU A 255 -2.28 24.59 26.94
C GLU A 255 -1.83 23.37 26.10
N ARG A 256 -2.69 22.36 26.00
CA ARG A 256 -2.40 21.17 25.17
C ARG A 256 -2.31 21.53 23.69
N LYS A 257 -3.22 22.39 23.21
CA LYS A 257 -3.18 22.88 21.83
C LYS A 257 -1.87 23.60 21.55
N ALA A 258 -1.47 24.55 22.43
CA ALA A 258 -0.23 25.29 22.29
C ALA A 258 1.01 24.38 22.35
N ALA A 259 0.97 23.33 23.16
CA ALA A 259 2.05 22.34 23.21
C ALA A 259 2.12 21.52 21.91
N MET A 260 0.97 21.09 21.39
CA MET A 260 0.90 20.33 20.14
C MET A 260 1.35 21.16 18.95
N GLU A 261 0.96 22.44 18.85
CA GLU A 261 1.43 23.36 17.78
C GLU A 261 2.96 23.54 17.75
N LYS A 262 3.66 23.33 18.88
CA LYS A 262 5.13 23.40 18.92
C LYS A 262 5.82 22.14 18.43
N VAL A 263 5.15 21.00 18.45
CA VAL A 263 5.76 19.70 18.18
C VAL A 263 5.18 19.00 16.95
N HIS A 264 4.12 19.54 16.37
CA HIS A 264 3.51 18.94 15.18
C HIS A 264 4.45 18.98 13.97
N PHE A 265 4.27 18.03 13.11
CA PHE A 265 5.03 17.92 11.88
C PHE A 265 4.37 18.78 10.80
N VAL A 266 5.01 19.89 10.42
CA VAL A 266 4.57 20.71 9.29
C VAL A 266 4.79 19.91 8.01
N ARG A 267 3.72 19.69 7.27
CA ARG A 267 3.76 19.07 5.94
C ARG A 267 3.46 20.12 4.88
N THR A 268 4.17 20.02 3.78
CA THR A 268 3.94 20.87 2.62
C THR A 268 3.76 20.01 1.37
N THR A 269 3.08 20.56 0.38
CA THR A 269 3.23 20.02 -0.98
C THR A 269 4.66 20.26 -1.46
N VAL A 270 5.13 19.41 -2.35
CA VAL A 270 6.47 19.54 -2.93
C VAL A 270 6.42 19.30 -4.43
N LYS A 271 7.34 19.95 -5.15
CA LYS A 271 7.63 19.65 -6.57
C LYS A 271 9.08 19.24 -6.70
N GLY A 272 9.33 18.26 -7.55
CA GLY A 272 10.66 17.77 -7.87
C GLY A 272 10.84 17.56 -9.37
N TRP A 273 12.06 17.70 -9.84
CA TRP A 273 12.47 17.42 -11.22
C TRP A 273 13.74 16.59 -11.25
N LYS A 274 13.93 15.82 -12.29
CA LYS A 274 15.11 14.95 -12.46
C LYS A 274 16.45 15.66 -12.50
N ASP A 275 16.44 16.97 -12.73
CA ASP A 275 17.64 17.82 -12.66
C ASP A 275 18.09 18.15 -11.23
N GLY A 276 17.37 17.63 -10.23
CA GLY A 276 17.61 17.86 -8.80
C GLY A 276 16.95 19.10 -8.23
N ARG A 277 16.24 19.88 -9.04
CA ARG A 277 15.47 21.04 -8.59
C ARG A 277 14.30 20.56 -7.72
N ARG A 278 14.08 21.25 -6.59
CA ARG A 278 13.03 20.96 -5.61
C ARG A 278 12.39 22.26 -5.16
N GLU A 279 11.06 22.25 -5.04
CA GLU A 279 10.27 23.38 -4.55
C GLU A 279 9.33 22.87 -3.44
N TYR A 280 9.24 23.65 -2.36
CA TYR A 280 8.31 23.41 -1.27
C TYR A 280 7.14 24.38 -1.44
N GLY A 281 5.93 23.86 -1.42
CA GLY A 281 4.69 24.60 -1.57
C GLY A 281 4.07 25.02 -0.25
N GLU A 282 2.75 25.15 -0.24
CA GLU A 282 1.98 25.54 0.93
C GLU A 282 2.00 24.45 2.02
N GLU A 283 1.82 24.89 3.29
CA GLU A 283 1.52 23.97 4.39
C GLU A 283 0.20 23.24 4.09
N ILE A 284 0.19 21.94 4.36
CA ILE A 284 -1.03 21.14 4.28
C ILE A 284 -1.76 21.26 5.61
N ASP A 285 -2.93 21.89 5.59
CA ASP A 285 -3.77 22.15 6.74
C ASP A 285 -5.27 21.94 6.40
N LEU A 286 -6.16 22.26 7.34
CA LEU A 286 -7.62 22.10 7.17
C LEU A 286 -8.20 22.92 5.98
N GLN A 287 -7.47 23.90 5.46
CA GLN A 287 -7.92 24.72 4.32
C GLN A 287 -7.32 24.23 3.00
N THR A 288 -6.07 23.79 3.03
CA THR A 288 -5.33 23.38 1.83
C THR A 288 -5.60 21.92 1.46
N GLU A 289 -5.66 21.02 2.43
CA GLU A 289 -5.87 19.58 2.19
C GLU A 289 -7.12 19.27 1.34
N PRO A 290 -8.29 19.90 1.56
CA PRO A 290 -9.46 19.61 0.75
C PRO A 290 -9.31 19.93 -0.76
N ARG A 291 -8.29 20.71 -1.15
CA ARG A 291 -8.06 21.11 -2.55
C ARG A 291 -7.06 20.23 -3.28
N LEU A 292 -6.24 19.48 -2.53
CA LEU A 292 -5.04 18.81 -3.07
C LEU A 292 -5.35 17.85 -4.21
N GLU A 293 -6.41 17.05 -4.11
CA GLU A 293 -6.74 16.07 -5.15
C GLU A 293 -7.10 16.75 -6.48
N MET A 294 -7.75 17.89 -6.42
CA MET A 294 -8.05 18.67 -7.63
C MET A 294 -6.80 19.36 -8.20
N GLU A 295 -5.84 19.75 -7.36
CA GLU A 295 -4.54 20.27 -7.80
C GLU A 295 -3.70 19.16 -8.46
N TYR A 296 -3.73 17.94 -7.91
CA TYR A 296 -3.09 16.77 -8.50
C TYR A 296 -3.73 16.38 -9.83
N LEU A 297 -5.05 16.49 -9.95
CA LEU A 297 -5.76 16.32 -11.22
C LEU A 297 -5.28 17.34 -12.26
N ALA A 298 -5.27 18.62 -11.90
CA ALA A 298 -4.85 19.69 -12.81
C ALA A 298 -3.40 19.48 -13.30
N TRP A 299 -2.51 19.07 -12.38
CA TRP A 299 -1.13 18.75 -12.73
C TRP A 299 -1.04 17.54 -13.68
N SER A 300 -1.81 16.47 -13.43
CA SER A 300 -1.85 15.29 -14.31
C SER A 300 -2.32 15.63 -15.71
N GLN A 301 -3.34 16.47 -15.81
CA GLN A 301 -3.86 16.94 -17.10
C GLN A 301 -2.83 17.78 -17.87
N ASP A 302 -2.13 18.68 -17.18
CA ASP A 302 -1.05 19.48 -17.78
C ASP A 302 0.12 18.60 -18.23
N PHE A 303 0.55 17.66 -17.38
CA PHE A 303 1.59 16.69 -17.71
C PHE A 303 1.27 15.90 -18.97
N MET A 304 0.05 15.34 -19.07
CA MET A 304 -0.38 14.59 -20.26
C MET A 304 -0.40 15.48 -21.51
N ARG A 305 -0.89 16.73 -21.41
CA ARG A 305 -0.89 17.69 -22.54
C ARG A 305 0.52 18.00 -23.01
N ARG A 306 1.46 18.24 -22.09
CA ARG A 306 2.87 18.53 -22.41
C ARG A 306 3.55 17.33 -23.07
N ALA A 307 3.37 16.13 -22.55
CA ALA A 307 3.95 14.92 -23.12
C ALA A 307 3.44 14.64 -24.53
N VAL A 308 2.12 14.76 -24.76
CA VAL A 308 1.52 14.60 -26.09
C VAL A 308 1.98 15.68 -27.06
N ALA A 309 2.06 16.94 -26.63
CA ALA A 309 2.56 18.04 -27.46
C ALA A 309 4.04 17.87 -27.85
N ALA A 310 4.83 17.19 -27.00
CA ALA A 310 6.22 16.84 -27.29
C ALA A 310 6.39 15.55 -28.09
N ASP A 311 5.28 14.91 -28.52
CA ASP A 311 5.24 13.59 -29.18
C ASP A 311 5.99 12.50 -28.42
N GLN A 312 5.94 12.53 -27.06
CA GLN A 312 6.58 11.56 -26.19
C GLN A 312 5.55 10.59 -25.58
N PRO A 313 5.84 9.29 -25.55
CA PRO A 313 5.06 8.37 -24.72
C PRO A 313 5.28 8.72 -23.24
N PHE A 314 4.28 8.52 -22.42
CA PHE A 314 4.40 8.88 -21.00
C PHE A 314 3.99 7.75 -20.05
N LEU A 315 4.64 7.74 -18.87
CA LEU A 315 4.16 7.08 -17.66
C LEU A 315 3.60 8.16 -16.73
N LEU A 316 2.33 8.05 -16.39
CA LEU A 316 1.70 8.85 -15.34
C LEU A 316 1.33 7.95 -14.17
N TYR A 317 1.86 8.23 -12.98
CA TYR A 317 1.39 7.63 -11.73
C TYR A 317 0.62 8.69 -10.93
N HIS A 318 -0.72 8.61 -10.99
CA HIS A 318 -1.63 9.43 -10.20
C HIS A 318 -1.98 8.67 -8.93
N ALA A 319 -1.38 9.07 -7.82
CA ALA A 319 -1.48 8.42 -6.52
C ALA A 319 -2.27 9.30 -5.56
N MET A 320 -3.57 9.05 -5.42
CA MET A 320 -4.43 9.82 -4.52
C MET A 320 -4.04 9.62 -3.06
N ASN A 321 -4.33 10.62 -2.21
CA ASN A 321 -4.36 10.45 -0.76
C ASN A 321 -5.73 9.98 -0.28
N ARG A 322 -6.81 10.30 -1.03
CA ARG A 322 -8.15 9.76 -0.77
C ARG A 322 -8.16 8.28 -1.18
N VAL A 323 -8.84 7.42 -0.45
CA VAL A 323 -9.78 7.69 0.64
C VAL A 323 -9.20 7.33 2.02
N HIS A 324 -7.87 7.49 2.18
CA HIS A 324 -7.19 7.26 3.46
C HIS A 324 -7.78 8.16 4.55
N THR A 325 -7.98 7.62 5.71
CA THR A 325 -8.40 8.33 6.91
C THR A 325 -7.35 9.40 7.32
N LYS A 326 -7.72 10.64 7.66
CA LYS A 326 -9.11 11.13 7.73
C LYS A 326 -9.47 11.83 6.43
N ASN A 327 -10.75 11.75 6.07
CA ASN A 327 -11.20 12.26 4.79
C ASN A 327 -11.66 13.72 4.89
N TYR A 328 -11.05 14.58 4.08
CA TYR A 328 -11.45 15.98 3.89
C TYR A 328 -11.78 16.20 2.40
N PRO A 329 -12.95 15.73 1.92
CA PRO A 329 -13.33 15.87 0.52
C PRO A 329 -13.34 17.34 0.10
N ASN A 330 -13.03 17.59 -1.17
CA ASN A 330 -13.11 18.93 -1.74
C ASN A 330 -14.51 19.52 -1.48
N PRO A 331 -14.62 20.83 -1.19
CA PRO A 331 -15.92 21.47 -0.88
C PRO A 331 -17.03 21.18 -1.88
N ASP A 332 -16.69 21.00 -3.17
CA ASP A 332 -17.67 20.68 -4.21
C ASP A 332 -18.23 19.24 -4.11
N PHE A 333 -17.58 18.39 -3.33
CA PHE A 333 -17.99 16.99 -3.12
C PHE A 333 -18.56 16.72 -1.73
N ARG A 334 -18.54 17.69 -0.82
CA ARG A 334 -19.15 17.54 0.51
C ARG A 334 -20.66 17.34 0.39
N GLY A 335 -21.15 16.20 0.87
CA GLY A 335 -22.55 15.80 0.74
C GLY A 335 -22.94 15.37 -0.68
N ALA A 336 -21.98 15.13 -1.58
CA ALA A 336 -22.26 14.68 -2.94
C ALA A 336 -22.65 13.20 -3.00
N SER A 337 -22.22 12.41 -2.04
CA SER A 337 -22.64 11.01 -1.93
C SER A 337 -24.02 10.88 -1.30
N PRO A 338 -24.88 9.94 -1.73
CA PRO A 338 -26.13 9.65 -1.06
C PRO A 338 -26.00 9.30 0.42
N ALA A 339 -24.87 8.73 0.84
CA ALA A 339 -24.55 8.45 2.23
C ALA A 339 -24.16 9.69 3.03
N ALA A 340 -23.74 10.77 2.36
CA ALA A 340 -23.33 12.06 2.95
C ALA A 340 -22.32 11.93 4.09
N THR A 341 -21.33 11.03 3.92
CA THR A 341 -20.20 10.89 4.85
C THR A 341 -18.89 11.27 4.18
N PRO A 342 -17.89 11.76 4.93
CA PRO A 342 -16.63 12.21 4.34
C PRO A 342 -15.93 11.14 3.48
N TYR A 343 -15.93 9.87 3.93
CA TYR A 343 -15.36 8.76 3.16
C TYR A 343 -16.09 8.57 1.83
N LYS A 344 -17.44 8.47 1.86
CA LYS A 344 -18.23 8.21 0.65
C LYS A 344 -18.20 9.38 -0.32
N ASP A 345 -18.13 10.61 0.18
CA ASP A 345 -17.92 11.83 -0.60
C ASP A 345 -16.55 11.79 -1.31
N SER A 346 -15.50 11.32 -0.59
CA SER A 346 -14.16 11.14 -1.15
C SER A 346 -14.10 10.02 -2.20
N VAL A 347 -14.91 8.96 -2.08
CA VAL A 347 -15.07 7.94 -3.14
C VAL A 347 -15.68 8.54 -4.41
N VAL A 348 -16.69 9.40 -4.26
CA VAL A 348 -17.32 10.11 -5.39
C VAL A 348 -16.33 11.09 -6.03
N GLU A 349 -15.52 11.78 -5.23
CA GLU A 349 -14.43 12.65 -5.72
C GLU A 349 -13.40 11.83 -6.52
N ALA A 350 -12.97 10.68 -6.02
CA ALA A 350 -12.03 9.79 -6.72
C ALA A 350 -12.58 9.29 -8.06
N ASP A 351 -13.85 8.91 -8.10
CA ASP A 351 -14.55 8.55 -9.34
C ASP A 351 -14.56 9.70 -10.36
N PHE A 352 -14.85 10.91 -9.89
CA PHE A 352 -14.85 12.12 -10.74
C PHE A 352 -13.45 12.37 -11.32
N ILE A 353 -12.40 12.32 -10.49
CA ILE A 353 -11.01 12.57 -10.91
C ILE A 353 -10.57 11.56 -11.97
N LEU A 354 -10.87 10.28 -11.77
CA LEU A 354 -10.63 9.24 -12.79
C LEU A 354 -11.35 9.58 -14.10
N GLY A 355 -12.62 10.00 -14.01
CA GLY A 355 -13.41 10.44 -15.16
C GLY A 355 -12.75 11.58 -15.94
N GLN A 356 -12.17 12.56 -15.23
CA GLN A 356 -11.47 13.69 -15.84
C GLN A 356 -10.15 13.28 -16.51
N ILE A 357 -9.40 12.33 -15.95
CA ILE A 357 -8.20 11.77 -16.59
C ILE A 357 -8.59 11.05 -17.89
N VAL A 358 -9.60 10.19 -17.85
CA VAL A 358 -10.11 9.49 -19.05
C VAL A 358 -10.61 10.49 -20.10
N GLN A 359 -11.30 11.56 -19.69
CA GLN A 359 -11.75 12.60 -20.58
C GLN A 359 -10.57 13.34 -21.24
N THR A 360 -9.52 13.66 -20.47
CA THR A 360 -8.32 14.31 -21.01
C THR A 360 -7.62 13.42 -22.04
N LEU A 361 -7.51 12.10 -21.79
CA LEU A 361 -6.97 11.16 -22.79
C LEU A 361 -7.80 11.15 -24.09
N ARG A 362 -9.12 11.27 -23.98
CA ARG A 362 -10.02 11.35 -25.14
C ARG A 362 -9.81 12.64 -25.91
N GLU A 363 -9.75 13.79 -25.24
CA GLU A 363 -9.52 15.10 -25.85
C GLU A 363 -8.17 15.18 -26.57
N LEU A 364 -7.15 14.49 -26.03
CA LEU A 364 -5.83 14.39 -26.63
C LEU A 364 -5.73 13.33 -27.74
N GLY A 365 -6.82 12.60 -28.03
CA GLY A 365 -6.80 11.50 -29.02
C GLY A 365 -5.93 10.32 -28.62
N GLN A 366 -5.70 10.10 -27.31
CA GLN A 366 -4.79 9.07 -26.78
C GLN A 366 -5.50 7.83 -26.25
N THR A 367 -6.82 7.77 -26.30
CA THR A 367 -7.62 6.69 -25.69
C THR A 367 -7.19 5.29 -26.18
N GLU A 368 -7.01 5.11 -27.49
CA GLU A 368 -6.60 3.81 -28.09
C GLU A 368 -5.10 3.53 -27.94
N ASN A 369 -4.29 4.53 -27.55
CA ASN A 369 -2.85 4.38 -27.33
C ASN A 369 -2.47 4.44 -25.86
N THR A 370 -3.39 4.17 -24.95
CA THR A 370 -3.12 4.25 -23.50
C THR A 370 -3.67 3.03 -22.78
N LEU A 371 -2.78 2.34 -22.01
CA LEU A 371 -3.20 1.41 -20.97
C LEU A 371 -3.38 2.21 -19.66
N LEU A 372 -4.58 2.17 -19.10
CA LEU A 372 -4.90 2.72 -17.78
C LEU A 372 -5.17 1.57 -16.81
N LEU A 373 -4.39 1.52 -15.74
CA LEU A 373 -4.59 0.63 -14.59
C LEU A 373 -5.18 1.44 -13.43
N PHE A 374 -6.40 1.07 -13.03
CA PHE A 374 -7.04 1.56 -11.81
C PHE A 374 -6.87 0.52 -10.71
N THR A 375 -6.52 0.92 -9.48
CA THR A 375 -6.38 0.03 -8.33
C THR A 375 -6.38 0.78 -6.99
N SER A 376 -6.31 0.01 -5.88
CA SER A 376 -6.02 0.48 -4.52
C SER A 376 -4.67 -0.05 -4.05
N ASP A 377 -4.05 0.59 -3.07
CA ASP A 377 -2.76 0.15 -2.53
C ASP A 377 -2.88 -0.90 -1.41
N ASN A 378 -4.02 -1.04 -0.78
CA ASN A 378 -4.37 -2.11 0.17
C ASN A 378 -5.89 -2.15 0.37
N GLY A 379 -6.35 -3.10 1.18
CA GLY A 379 -7.74 -3.14 1.60
C GLY A 379 -8.14 -1.91 2.45
N PRO A 380 -9.44 -1.76 2.77
CA PRO A 380 -9.93 -0.59 3.48
C PRO A 380 -9.32 -0.47 4.86
N GLU A 381 -9.04 0.75 5.29
CA GLU A 381 -8.70 1.02 6.68
C GLU A 381 -9.98 1.04 7.52
N GLU A 382 -9.90 0.38 8.68
CA GLU A 382 -10.93 0.42 9.70
C GLU A 382 -10.34 1.14 10.91
N ASP A 383 -10.75 2.37 11.16
CA ASP A 383 -10.29 3.12 12.32
C ASP A 383 -11.03 2.65 13.59
N VAL A 384 -10.38 1.75 14.31
CA VAL A 384 -10.87 1.20 15.57
C VAL A 384 -10.31 1.94 16.79
N LEU A 385 -9.41 2.91 16.59
CA LEU A 385 -8.69 3.59 17.68
C LEU A 385 -9.37 4.85 18.24
N GLY A 386 -10.66 4.99 18.03
CA GLY A 386 -11.43 6.02 18.72
C GLY A 386 -11.25 7.43 18.17
N GLY A 387 -10.78 7.58 16.95
CA GLY A 387 -10.82 8.85 16.23
C GLY A 387 -12.21 9.20 15.70
N GLY A 388 -13.24 8.44 16.10
CA GLY A 388 -14.61 8.77 15.77
C GLY A 388 -15.06 8.33 14.38
N ILE A 389 -14.27 7.55 13.64
CA ILE A 389 -14.75 6.98 12.38
C ILE A 389 -15.71 5.83 12.71
N SER A 390 -16.95 6.06 12.38
CA SER A 390 -17.96 5.01 12.44
C SER A 390 -17.59 3.90 11.45
N PRO A 391 -17.87 2.62 11.76
CA PRO A 391 -17.79 1.54 10.77
C PRO A 391 -18.60 1.82 9.50
N THR A 392 -19.54 2.75 9.55
CA THR A 392 -20.33 3.22 8.40
C THR A 392 -19.57 4.21 7.51
N ASP A 393 -18.45 4.76 7.97
CA ASP A 393 -17.61 5.74 7.25
C ASP A 393 -16.25 5.17 6.85
N SER A 394 -16.12 3.87 6.83
CA SER A 394 -14.94 3.15 6.30
C SER A 394 -15.25 2.49 4.95
N GLY A 395 -14.20 2.00 4.30
CA GLY A 395 -14.31 1.23 3.07
C GLY A 395 -15.01 -0.11 3.26
N THR A 396 -15.42 -0.72 2.16
CA THR A 396 -16.14 -1.98 2.18
C THR A 396 -15.37 -3.09 1.48
N THR A 397 -15.37 -4.26 2.12
CA THR A 397 -14.86 -5.49 1.51
C THR A 397 -15.76 -6.66 1.89
N PRO A 398 -16.05 -7.59 0.96
CA PRO A 398 -16.78 -8.81 1.29
C PRO A 398 -15.92 -9.85 1.99
N PHE A 399 -14.62 -9.61 2.10
CA PHE A 399 -13.60 -10.53 2.60
C PHE A 399 -13.38 -10.35 4.11
N HIS A 400 -12.59 -11.25 4.69
CA HIS A 400 -12.17 -11.14 6.08
C HIS A 400 -10.97 -10.20 6.22
N GLY A 401 -10.92 -9.46 7.32
CA GLY A 401 -9.84 -8.52 7.62
C GLY A 401 -9.91 -7.23 6.81
N ALA A 402 -8.91 -6.40 7.02
CA ALA A 402 -8.76 -5.07 6.47
C ALA A 402 -7.27 -4.74 6.35
N LYS A 403 -6.93 -3.51 5.98
CA LYS A 403 -5.56 -2.97 5.94
C LYS A 403 -4.72 -3.46 7.13
N GLY A 404 -3.48 -3.84 6.87
CA GLY A 404 -2.55 -4.34 7.89
C GLY A 404 -2.75 -5.81 8.26
N THR A 405 -3.59 -6.55 7.54
CA THR A 405 -3.79 -7.99 7.78
C THR A 405 -3.42 -8.83 6.57
N THR A 406 -3.09 -10.09 6.81
CA THR A 406 -2.81 -11.09 5.76
C THR A 406 -4.05 -11.89 5.34
N TRP A 407 -5.22 -11.51 5.83
CA TRP A 407 -6.51 -11.96 5.35
C TRP A 407 -6.84 -11.37 3.97
N GLU A 408 -7.78 -11.96 3.24
CA GLU A 408 -8.15 -11.48 1.91
C GLU A 408 -8.53 -9.99 1.88
N GLY A 409 -9.23 -9.51 2.93
CA GLY A 409 -9.65 -8.12 3.03
C GLY A 409 -8.49 -7.12 3.17
N GLY A 410 -7.31 -7.57 3.62
CA GLY A 410 -6.14 -6.69 3.74
C GLY A 410 -5.35 -6.49 2.46
N GLY A 411 -5.23 -7.54 1.64
CA GLY A 411 -4.39 -7.51 0.44
C GLY A 411 -5.14 -7.62 -0.89
N ARG A 412 -6.40 -8.09 -0.90
CA ARG A 412 -7.18 -8.18 -2.13
C ARG A 412 -7.85 -6.85 -2.45
N VAL A 413 -7.50 -6.28 -3.62
CA VAL A 413 -7.87 -4.92 -4.01
C VAL A 413 -8.67 -4.90 -5.31
N PRO A 414 -9.50 -3.86 -5.57
CA PRO A 414 -10.10 -3.69 -6.89
C PRO A 414 -9.02 -3.35 -7.91
N ALA A 415 -9.06 -3.99 -9.08
CA ALA A 415 -8.17 -3.64 -10.17
C ALA A 415 -8.88 -3.75 -11.53
N ILE A 416 -8.62 -2.76 -12.39
CA ILE A 416 -9.18 -2.66 -13.74
C ILE A 416 -8.05 -2.25 -14.69
N ALA A 417 -7.83 -3.01 -15.74
CA ALA A 417 -6.92 -2.65 -16.83
C ALA A 417 -7.72 -2.33 -18.09
N ALA A 418 -7.71 -1.07 -18.51
CA ALA A 418 -8.44 -0.62 -19.69
C ALA A 418 -7.49 -0.11 -20.77
N TRP A 419 -7.59 -0.67 -21.96
CA TRP A 419 -6.91 -0.22 -23.17
C TRP A 419 -7.85 -0.41 -24.35
N PRO A 420 -8.70 0.58 -24.64
CA PRO A 420 -9.71 0.49 -25.67
C PRO A 420 -9.14 0.04 -27.03
N GLY A 421 -9.79 -0.94 -27.64
CA GLY A 421 -9.33 -1.56 -28.90
C GLY A 421 -8.17 -2.55 -28.74
N THR A 422 -7.60 -2.69 -27.54
CA THR A 422 -6.45 -3.56 -27.28
C THR A 422 -6.73 -4.59 -26.18
N VAL A 423 -7.25 -4.21 -25.03
CA VAL A 423 -7.80 -5.13 -24.03
C VAL A 423 -9.29 -5.32 -24.32
N GLU A 424 -9.76 -6.57 -24.27
CA GLU A 424 -11.16 -6.90 -24.53
C GLU A 424 -12.09 -6.20 -23.54
N ALA A 425 -13.06 -5.45 -24.06
CA ALA A 425 -14.03 -4.73 -23.25
C ALA A 425 -14.99 -5.66 -22.51
N GLY A 426 -15.32 -5.32 -21.24
CA GLY A 426 -16.24 -6.08 -20.42
C GLY A 426 -15.70 -7.42 -19.91
N ARG A 427 -14.42 -7.70 -20.13
CA ARG A 427 -13.78 -8.92 -19.64
C ARG A 427 -13.72 -8.94 -18.12
N VAL A 428 -14.02 -10.08 -17.52
CA VAL A 428 -13.87 -10.34 -16.09
C VAL A 428 -13.03 -11.59 -15.92
N SER A 429 -12.03 -11.53 -15.04
CA SER A 429 -11.18 -12.68 -14.75
C SER A 429 -10.84 -12.75 -13.26
N ASP A 430 -10.77 -13.96 -12.72
CA ASP A 430 -10.23 -14.27 -11.38
C ASP A 430 -8.79 -14.81 -11.43
N GLY A 431 -8.14 -14.73 -12.60
CA GLY A 431 -6.71 -14.96 -12.73
C GLY A 431 -5.91 -14.13 -11.73
N LEU A 432 -4.91 -14.74 -11.10
CA LEU A 432 -4.12 -14.07 -10.07
C LEU A 432 -3.31 -12.93 -10.69
N PHE A 433 -3.40 -11.77 -10.09
CA PHE A 433 -2.59 -10.60 -10.40
C PHE A 433 -2.05 -10.01 -9.11
N ASP A 434 -0.77 -9.71 -9.07
CA ASP A 434 -0.18 -8.96 -7.96
C ASP A 434 0.29 -7.61 -8.49
N LEU A 435 0.17 -6.54 -7.71
CA LEU A 435 0.61 -5.22 -8.17
C LEU A 435 2.11 -5.18 -8.49
N MET A 436 2.90 -6.12 -7.99
CA MET A 436 4.29 -6.32 -8.44
C MET A 436 4.40 -6.66 -9.92
N ASP A 437 3.36 -7.24 -10.52
CA ASP A 437 3.33 -7.60 -11.94
C ASP A 437 3.31 -6.38 -12.86
N VAL A 438 2.93 -5.21 -12.32
CA VAL A 438 2.99 -3.92 -13.04
C VAL A 438 4.40 -3.66 -13.56
N PHE A 439 5.43 -3.94 -12.74
CA PHE A 439 6.83 -3.71 -13.11
C PHE A 439 7.23 -4.46 -14.38
N GLY A 440 7.07 -5.78 -14.40
CA GLY A 440 7.42 -6.62 -15.56
C GLY A 440 6.55 -6.33 -16.78
N THR A 441 5.25 -6.14 -16.55
CA THR A 441 4.27 -5.85 -17.60
C THR A 441 4.53 -4.50 -18.28
N PHE A 442 4.74 -3.46 -17.50
CA PHE A 442 4.99 -2.11 -18.05
C PHE A 442 6.38 -2.02 -18.69
N ALA A 443 7.37 -2.73 -18.16
CA ALA A 443 8.68 -2.84 -18.79
C ALA A 443 8.58 -3.44 -20.21
N ARG A 444 7.82 -4.52 -20.37
CA ARG A 444 7.59 -5.12 -21.69
C ARG A 444 6.78 -4.23 -22.62
N LEU A 445 5.67 -3.67 -22.14
CA LEU A 445 4.81 -2.78 -22.94
C LEU A 445 5.57 -1.53 -23.39
N GLY A 446 6.40 -0.99 -22.54
CA GLY A 446 7.25 0.17 -22.81
C GLY A 446 8.49 -0.14 -23.63
N GLY A 447 8.78 -1.41 -23.90
CA GLY A 447 9.99 -1.82 -24.62
C GLY A 447 11.25 -1.41 -23.86
N ALA A 448 11.22 -1.56 -22.53
CA ALA A 448 12.41 -1.41 -21.70
C ALA A 448 13.44 -2.51 -22.01
N GLY A 449 14.69 -2.23 -21.74
CA GLY A 449 15.77 -3.21 -21.89
C GLY A 449 15.62 -4.39 -20.91
N PRO A 450 16.57 -5.35 -20.94
CA PRO A 450 16.53 -6.48 -20.03
C PRO A 450 16.60 -6.03 -18.57
N LEU A 451 15.87 -6.74 -17.71
CA LEU A 451 15.87 -6.49 -16.28
C LEU A 451 17.26 -6.76 -15.68
N PRO A 452 17.71 -5.99 -14.67
CA PRO A 452 18.93 -6.29 -13.93
C PRO A 452 18.96 -7.71 -13.38
N THR A 453 20.13 -8.35 -13.41
CA THR A 453 20.29 -9.75 -12.95
C THR A 453 20.82 -9.87 -11.54
N ASP A 454 21.15 -8.73 -10.90
CA ASP A 454 21.74 -8.64 -9.55
C ASP A 454 20.70 -8.82 -8.42
N ARG A 455 19.42 -8.91 -8.76
CA ARG A 455 18.29 -8.96 -7.81
C ARG A 455 17.18 -9.88 -8.27
N TYR A 456 16.37 -10.37 -7.32
CA TYR A 456 15.22 -11.21 -7.59
C TYR A 456 13.97 -10.37 -7.82
N TYR A 457 13.17 -10.74 -8.81
CA TYR A 457 11.87 -10.16 -9.12
C TYR A 457 10.76 -11.17 -8.81
N ASP A 458 9.83 -10.76 -7.95
CA ASP A 458 8.64 -11.53 -7.58
C ASP A 458 7.45 -11.20 -8.50
N GLY A 459 7.52 -10.05 -9.19
CA GLY A 459 6.54 -9.62 -10.19
C GLY A 459 6.77 -10.28 -11.53
N LEU A 460 5.66 -10.60 -12.20
CA LEU A 460 5.65 -11.27 -13.50
C LEU A 460 5.21 -10.33 -14.62
N ASP A 461 5.58 -10.64 -15.84
CA ASP A 461 5.00 -10.01 -17.02
C ASP A 461 3.64 -10.64 -17.33
N GLN A 462 2.58 -9.85 -17.25
CA GLN A 462 1.21 -10.24 -17.55
C GLN A 462 0.72 -9.78 -18.92
N THR A 463 1.63 -9.31 -19.78
CA THR A 463 1.26 -8.76 -21.09
C THR A 463 0.47 -9.75 -21.93
N SER A 464 0.89 -11.02 -21.97
CA SER A 464 0.20 -12.05 -22.73
C SER A 464 -1.22 -12.31 -22.21
N TRP A 465 -1.42 -12.26 -20.91
CA TRP A 465 -2.74 -12.40 -20.31
C TRP A 465 -3.63 -11.16 -20.54
N LEU A 466 -3.09 -9.96 -20.37
CA LEU A 466 -3.84 -8.73 -20.62
C LEU A 466 -4.34 -8.65 -22.08
N LEU A 467 -3.49 -9.04 -23.02
CA LEU A 467 -3.76 -9.01 -24.46
C LEU A 467 -4.40 -10.29 -25.01
N ALA A 468 -4.73 -11.26 -24.15
CA ALA A 468 -5.29 -12.54 -24.55
C ALA A 468 -6.67 -12.38 -25.22
N GLU A 469 -6.89 -13.19 -26.25
CA GLU A 469 -8.15 -13.34 -26.97
C GLU A 469 -8.58 -14.82 -26.96
N GLY A 470 -9.87 -15.08 -27.20
CA GLY A 470 -10.38 -16.47 -27.28
C GLY A 470 -10.62 -17.09 -25.89
N ASP A 471 -10.53 -18.44 -25.84
CA ASP A 471 -10.92 -19.21 -24.64
C ASP A 471 -9.84 -19.23 -23.54
N ASP A 472 -8.57 -19.07 -23.90
CA ASP A 472 -7.41 -19.11 -22.99
C ASP A 472 -7.12 -17.74 -22.31
N LYS A 473 -8.14 -16.98 -22.02
CA LYS A 473 -7.98 -15.62 -21.46
C LYS A 473 -8.20 -15.52 -19.95
N GLN A 474 -8.63 -16.60 -19.30
CA GLN A 474 -8.97 -16.56 -17.88
C GLN A 474 -7.75 -16.76 -16.98
N GLU A 475 -6.87 -17.69 -17.32
CA GLU A 475 -5.67 -18.00 -16.54
C GLU A 475 -4.57 -16.95 -16.76
N SER A 476 -4.12 -16.31 -15.68
CA SER A 476 -2.99 -15.37 -15.72
C SER A 476 -1.65 -16.12 -15.79
N ASN A 477 -0.56 -15.40 -15.95
CA ASN A 477 0.78 -16.00 -15.92
C ASN A 477 1.26 -16.30 -14.48
N ARG A 478 0.51 -15.86 -13.45
CA ARG A 478 0.86 -16.01 -12.04
C ARG A 478 0.24 -17.27 -11.44
N GLU A 479 1.08 -18.11 -10.84
CA GLU A 479 0.64 -19.35 -10.19
C GLU A 479 0.25 -19.16 -8.74
N ALA A 480 0.94 -18.26 -8.00
CA ALA A 480 0.73 -18.08 -6.57
C ALA A 480 0.84 -16.62 -6.11
N VAL A 481 0.21 -16.35 -4.97
CA VAL A 481 0.39 -15.11 -4.18
C VAL A 481 0.93 -15.47 -2.82
N TYR A 482 1.93 -14.71 -2.35
CA TYR A 482 2.61 -14.92 -1.08
C TYR A 482 2.30 -13.78 -0.13
N TYR A 483 1.83 -14.10 1.07
CA TYR A 483 1.43 -13.13 2.09
C TYR A 483 2.52 -13.00 3.13
N TRP A 484 3.10 -11.82 3.17
CA TRP A 484 4.09 -11.41 4.15
C TRP A 484 3.58 -10.23 4.95
N TYR A 485 3.96 -10.14 6.22
CA TYR A 485 3.75 -8.95 7.03
C TYR A 485 5.00 -8.69 7.88
N GLY A 486 5.53 -7.46 7.84
CA GLY A 486 6.85 -7.21 8.40
C GLY A 486 7.91 -8.08 7.73
N GLN A 487 8.60 -8.89 8.51
CA GLN A 487 9.59 -9.86 8.01
C GLN A 487 9.07 -11.30 8.06
N ASP A 488 7.84 -11.49 8.47
CA ASP A 488 7.29 -12.80 8.72
C ASP A 488 6.39 -13.26 7.57
N TYR A 489 6.53 -14.54 7.24
CA TYR A 489 5.72 -15.20 6.23
C TYR A 489 4.43 -15.74 6.84
N TYR A 490 3.28 -15.44 6.23
CA TYR A 490 1.97 -15.83 6.77
C TYR A 490 1.26 -16.89 5.94
N ALA A 491 1.16 -16.71 4.63
CA ALA A 491 0.35 -17.60 3.81
C ALA A 491 0.81 -17.69 2.36
N THR A 492 0.36 -18.76 1.69
CA THR A 492 0.37 -18.91 0.22
C THR A 492 -1.04 -19.08 -0.29
N ARG A 493 -1.41 -18.36 -1.36
CA ARG A 493 -2.56 -18.65 -2.19
C ARG A 493 -2.12 -19.34 -3.49
N TRP A 494 -2.82 -20.40 -3.87
CA TRP A 494 -2.69 -21.11 -5.14
C TRP A 494 -4.08 -21.44 -5.67
N CYS A 495 -4.42 -20.96 -6.87
CA CYS A 495 -5.78 -21.02 -7.40
C CYS A 495 -6.80 -20.45 -6.40
N GLU A 496 -7.84 -21.21 -6.06
CA GLU A 496 -8.85 -20.85 -5.04
C GLU A 496 -8.44 -21.23 -3.61
N PHE A 497 -7.27 -21.84 -3.41
CA PHE A 497 -6.86 -22.32 -2.08
C PHE A 497 -5.81 -21.41 -1.45
N LYS A 498 -5.99 -21.15 -0.16
CA LYS A 498 -5.03 -20.41 0.66
C LYS A 498 -4.65 -21.23 1.88
N ARG A 499 -3.33 -21.30 2.15
CA ARG A 499 -2.78 -21.94 3.33
C ARG A 499 -2.03 -20.94 4.17
N PHE A 500 -2.43 -20.82 5.43
CA PHE A 500 -1.70 -20.07 6.44
C PHE A 500 -0.71 -20.96 7.18
N GLU A 501 0.50 -20.46 7.38
CA GLU A 501 1.48 -20.98 8.36
C GLU A 501 1.35 -20.25 9.69
N GLN A 502 1.11 -18.94 9.62
CA GLN A 502 0.81 -18.08 10.76
C GLN A 502 -0.51 -17.36 10.51
N VAL A 503 -1.29 -17.19 11.54
CA VAL A 503 -2.61 -16.54 11.46
C VAL A 503 -2.65 -15.37 12.44
N MET A 504 -3.05 -14.22 11.97
CA MET A 504 -3.44 -13.10 12.83
C MET A 504 -4.84 -13.40 13.38
N THR A 505 -4.91 -13.94 14.60
CA THR A 505 -6.19 -14.30 15.22
C THR A 505 -6.80 -13.10 15.91
N VAL A 506 -8.12 -12.98 15.81
CA VAL A 506 -8.89 -12.01 16.61
C VAL A 506 -8.84 -12.44 18.07
N GLY A 507 -8.44 -11.55 18.97
CA GLY A 507 -8.48 -11.83 20.41
C GLY A 507 -9.91 -12.12 20.86
N VAL A 508 -10.08 -13.05 21.82
CA VAL A 508 -11.37 -13.50 22.36
C VAL A 508 -12.20 -12.36 22.95
N ASP A 509 -11.54 -11.23 23.26
CA ASP A 509 -12.16 -10.03 23.84
C ASP A 509 -12.59 -8.97 22.80
N ALA A 510 -12.38 -9.23 21.52
CA ALA A 510 -12.76 -8.31 20.45
C ALA A 510 -14.22 -8.44 20.11
N GLY A 511 -15.14 -8.28 21.05
CA GLY A 511 -16.60 -8.12 20.86
C GLY A 511 -17.24 -8.82 19.64
N PRO A 512 -18.50 -8.56 19.33
CA PRO A 512 -19.20 -9.21 18.20
C PRO A 512 -18.74 -8.75 16.81
N SER A 513 -17.88 -7.73 16.71
CA SER A 513 -17.23 -7.33 15.48
C SER A 513 -15.95 -8.15 15.31
N ASN A 514 -15.96 -9.10 14.39
CA ASN A 514 -14.78 -9.87 13.96
C ASN A 514 -13.81 -8.98 13.16
N TYR A 515 -13.55 -7.78 13.61
CA TYR A 515 -12.74 -6.80 12.94
C TYR A 515 -11.26 -6.97 13.29
N VAL A 516 -10.46 -7.29 12.29
CA VAL A 516 -9.00 -7.29 12.36
C VAL A 516 -8.52 -6.16 11.45
N GLY A 517 -8.50 -4.95 11.96
CA GLY A 517 -7.91 -3.80 11.28
C GLY A 517 -6.40 -3.68 11.57
N MET A 518 -5.73 -2.76 10.92
CA MET A 518 -4.27 -2.53 11.06
C MET A 518 -3.84 -2.42 12.52
N PHE A 519 -4.61 -1.73 13.35
CA PHE A 519 -4.30 -1.55 14.77
C PHE A 519 -4.69 -2.74 15.64
N ASN A 520 -5.62 -3.57 15.20
CA ASN A 520 -5.94 -4.83 15.86
C ASN A 520 -4.94 -5.93 15.52
N ALA A 521 -4.38 -5.95 14.31
CA ALA A 521 -3.29 -6.86 13.95
C ALA A 521 -2.08 -6.71 14.88
N ILE A 522 -1.82 -5.50 15.36
CA ILE A 522 -0.75 -5.21 16.33
C ILE A 522 -1.07 -5.77 17.72
N ARG A 523 -2.34 -5.89 18.09
CA ARG A 523 -2.80 -6.37 19.40
C ARG A 523 -3.20 -7.83 19.41
N ASN A 524 -3.41 -8.42 18.24
CA ASN A 524 -3.90 -9.79 18.13
C ASN A 524 -2.78 -10.79 18.26
N PRO A 525 -3.00 -11.87 19.01
CA PRO A 525 -2.02 -12.94 19.09
C PRO A 525 -1.84 -13.60 17.72
N ILE A 526 -0.60 -13.92 17.38
CA ILE A 526 -0.28 -14.76 16.23
C ILE A 526 -0.43 -16.21 16.67
N THR A 527 -1.18 -16.97 15.88
CA THR A 527 -1.34 -18.40 16.07
C THR A 527 -0.57 -19.14 14.97
N GLU A 528 0.25 -20.11 15.37
CA GLU A 528 0.94 -21.02 14.47
C GLU A 528 0.25 -22.38 14.49
N PRO A 529 -0.66 -22.66 13.55
CA PRO A 529 -1.33 -23.95 13.47
C PRO A 529 -0.31 -25.04 13.10
N SER A 530 -0.31 -26.16 13.82
CA SER A 530 0.67 -27.26 13.65
C SER A 530 0.73 -27.83 12.23
N GLN A 531 -0.35 -27.71 11.45
CA GLN A 531 -0.43 -28.19 10.06
C GLN A 531 -0.84 -27.08 9.08
N GLY A 532 -0.96 -25.84 9.56
CA GLY A 532 -1.51 -24.72 8.81
C GLY A 532 -3.03 -24.74 8.74
N TRP A 533 -3.62 -23.58 8.40
CA TRP A 533 -5.04 -23.46 8.11
C TRP A 533 -5.24 -23.34 6.61
N TYR A 534 -6.17 -24.14 6.06
CA TYR A 534 -6.48 -24.19 4.64
C TYR A 534 -7.89 -23.65 4.39
N PHE A 535 -8.03 -22.76 3.43
CA PHE A 535 -9.32 -22.19 3.03
C PHE A 535 -9.54 -22.40 1.53
N ASN A 536 -10.79 -22.64 1.13
CA ASN A 536 -11.23 -22.51 -0.26
C ASN A 536 -11.93 -21.18 -0.40
N LEU A 537 -11.29 -20.22 -1.04
CA LEU A 537 -11.76 -18.83 -1.13
C LEU A 537 -13.01 -18.64 -2.01
N TRP A 538 -13.34 -19.62 -2.88
CA TRP A 538 -14.60 -19.59 -3.61
C TRP A 538 -15.77 -20.05 -2.75
N ALA A 539 -15.56 -21.06 -1.92
CA ALA A 539 -16.59 -21.59 -1.03
C ALA A 539 -16.72 -20.78 0.27
N ASP A 540 -15.61 -20.22 0.76
CA ASP A 540 -15.52 -19.42 1.99
C ASP A 540 -14.63 -18.17 1.79
N PRO A 541 -15.11 -17.17 1.06
CA PRO A 541 -14.37 -15.93 0.81
C PRO A 541 -14.08 -15.12 2.07
N LYS A 542 -14.76 -15.44 3.18
CA LYS A 542 -14.53 -14.82 4.49
C LYS A 542 -13.57 -15.61 5.38
N GLU A 543 -12.94 -16.66 4.88
CA GLU A 543 -11.91 -17.42 5.60
C GLU A 543 -12.34 -17.81 7.04
N ARG A 544 -13.61 -18.27 7.20
CA ARG A 544 -14.21 -18.55 8.53
C ARG A 544 -14.03 -19.97 8.98
N VAL A 545 -13.96 -20.91 8.04
CA VAL A 545 -13.97 -22.35 8.34
C VAL A 545 -12.77 -23.01 7.67
N PRO A 546 -11.64 -23.17 8.39
CA PRO A 546 -10.49 -23.89 7.85
C PRO A 546 -10.87 -25.34 7.55
N SER A 547 -10.45 -25.82 6.41
CA SER A 547 -10.69 -27.19 5.96
C SER A 547 -9.36 -27.90 5.70
N LEU A 548 -9.28 -29.18 6.07
CA LEU A 548 -8.11 -30.00 5.81
C LEU A 548 -8.35 -30.88 4.58
N ARG A 549 -7.53 -30.69 3.53
CA ARG A 549 -7.55 -31.53 2.33
C ARG A 549 -6.12 -31.99 2.03
N GLY A 550 -5.83 -33.27 2.27
CA GLY A 550 -4.46 -33.81 2.23
C GLY A 550 -3.72 -33.58 0.91
N TRP A 551 -4.41 -33.57 -0.23
CA TRP A 551 -3.78 -33.35 -1.54
C TRP A 551 -3.26 -31.90 -1.74
N LEU A 552 -3.75 -30.93 -0.96
CA LEU A 552 -3.28 -29.53 -1.00
C LEU A 552 -1.90 -29.36 -0.34
N PHE A 553 -1.47 -30.31 0.49
CA PHE A 553 -0.19 -30.18 1.21
C PHE A 553 0.99 -30.08 0.23
N GLY A 554 1.03 -30.98 -0.77
CA GLY A 554 2.11 -30.99 -1.76
C GLY A 554 2.32 -29.62 -2.43
N PRO A 555 1.37 -29.14 -3.24
CA PRO A 555 1.58 -27.92 -4.00
C PRO A 555 1.77 -26.67 -3.13
N LEU A 556 0.99 -26.49 -2.05
CA LEU A 556 1.09 -25.29 -1.21
C LEU A 556 2.36 -25.24 -0.38
N ILE A 557 2.84 -26.37 0.15
CA ILE A 557 4.12 -26.44 0.87
C ILE A 557 5.29 -26.24 -0.09
N GLU A 558 5.23 -26.80 -1.30
CA GLU A 558 6.27 -26.62 -2.32
C GLU A 558 6.39 -25.15 -2.72
N LEU A 559 5.28 -24.48 -3.04
CA LEU A 559 5.26 -23.05 -3.36
C LEU A 559 5.83 -22.21 -2.22
N THR A 560 5.39 -22.46 -0.99
CA THR A 560 5.89 -21.77 0.20
C THR A 560 7.41 -21.96 0.38
N THR A 561 7.87 -23.20 0.26
CA THR A 561 9.29 -23.54 0.41
C THR A 561 10.13 -22.88 -0.67
N ARG A 562 9.63 -22.90 -1.92
CA ARG A 562 10.26 -22.23 -3.06
C ARG A 562 10.42 -20.73 -2.81
N ASN A 563 9.34 -20.05 -2.42
CA ASN A 563 9.40 -18.61 -2.14
C ASN A 563 10.41 -18.30 -1.03
N LYS A 564 10.35 -19.00 0.11
CA LYS A 564 11.30 -18.82 1.21
C LYS A 564 12.75 -19.09 0.80
N ALA A 565 13.00 -20.09 -0.04
CA ALA A 565 14.35 -20.42 -0.53
C ALA A 565 14.96 -19.30 -1.38
N THR A 566 14.16 -18.52 -2.11
CA THR A 566 14.67 -17.39 -2.88
C THR A 566 15.31 -16.31 -2.00
N PHE A 567 14.90 -16.19 -0.74
CA PHE A 567 15.51 -15.26 0.21
C PHE A 567 16.88 -15.70 0.72
N ALA A 568 17.20 -16.99 0.65
CA ALA A 568 18.56 -17.47 0.92
C ALA A 568 19.52 -17.10 -0.22
N LEU A 569 19.04 -17.09 -1.47
CA LEU A 569 19.81 -16.74 -2.65
C LEU A 569 19.92 -15.22 -2.85
N TYR A 570 18.86 -14.51 -2.52
CA TYR A 570 18.75 -13.05 -2.61
C TYR A 570 18.28 -12.51 -1.24
N PRO A 571 19.22 -12.33 -0.29
CA PRO A 571 18.88 -11.96 1.08
C PRO A 571 18.07 -10.68 1.19
N GLN A 572 17.28 -10.61 2.25
CA GLN A 572 16.49 -9.42 2.57
C GLN A 572 17.40 -8.21 2.77
N ALA A 573 16.99 -7.06 2.27
CA ALA A 573 17.64 -5.81 2.61
C ALA A 573 17.56 -5.58 4.13
N PRO A 574 18.63 -5.07 4.75
CA PRO A 574 18.58 -4.68 6.15
C PRO A 574 17.41 -3.70 6.35
N ARG A 575 16.65 -3.89 7.41
CA ARG A 575 15.70 -2.86 7.83
C ARG A 575 16.48 -1.57 8.01
N GLY A 576 15.96 -0.46 7.49
CA GLY A 576 16.36 0.87 7.94
C GLY A 576 16.14 0.99 9.45
N VAL A 577 16.63 2.07 10.04
CA VAL A 577 16.40 2.36 11.46
C VAL A 577 14.88 2.38 11.71
N VAL A 578 14.38 1.41 12.47
CA VAL A 578 12.97 1.26 12.77
C VAL A 578 12.69 2.01 14.07
N ILE A 579 11.74 2.95 14.04
CA ILE A 579 11.15 3.46 15.27
C ILE A 579 10.12 2.42 15.74
N ASP A 580 10.51 1.58 16.69
CA ASP A 580 9.54 0.83 17.46
C ASP A 580 8.77 1.83 18.32
N GLY A 581 7.58 2.12 18.00
CA GLY A 581 6.78 2.94 18.86
C GLY A 581 5.71 3.76 18.16
N TYR A 582 5.89 4.09 16.89
CA TYR A 582 4.85 4.83 16.20
C TYR A 582 3.61 3.99 15.92
N LEU A 583 3.79 2.70 15.75
CA LEU A 583 2.70 1.76 15.47
C LEU A 583 2.67 0.59 16.46
N LEU A 584 3.02 0.81 17.72
CA LEU A 584 2.67 -0.09 18.81
C LEU A 584 3.04 -1.56 18.58
N GLY A 585 4.31 -1.91 18.78
CA GLY A 585 4.62 -3.26 19.19
C GLY A 585 4.98 -4.24 18.08
N GLY A 586 5.92 -3.85 17.23
CA GLY A 586 6.80 -4.87 16.65
C GLY A 586 7.65 -5.51 17.75
N PRO A 587 8.21 -6.71 17.54
CA PRO A 587 9.05 -7.36 18.53
C PRO A 587 10.17 -6.40 18.99
N ALA A 588 10.37 -6.32 20.30
CA ALA A 588 11.29 -5.42 20.94
C ALA A 588 12.67 -5.40 20.26
N GLY A 589 13.09 -4.28 19.75
CA GLY A 589 14.38 -4.12 19.05
C GLY A 589 14.53 -2.85 18.24
N GLY A 590 13.57 -1.93 18.30
CA GLY A 590 13.63 -0.69 17.55
C GLY A 590 14.64 0.30 18.10
N THR A 591 15.31 0.99 17.21
CA THR A 591 16.21 2.08 17.56
C THR A 591 15.46 3.41 17.45
N VAL A 592 15.56 4.26 18.47
CA VAL A 592 15.03 5.61 18.47
C VAL A 592 15.70 6.42 17.34
N PRO A 593 14.97 7.17 16.52
CA PRO A 593 15.57 7.98 15.48
C PRO A 593 16.65 8.89 16.01
N PRO A 594 17.78 9.03 15.30
CA PRO A 594 18.84 9.94 15.71
C PRO A 594 18.36 11.38 15.98
N LYS A 595 17.45 11.89 15.15
CA LYS A 595 16.85 13.23 15.35
C LYS A 595 16.01 13.33 16.62
N PHE A 596 15.22 12.30 16.95
CA PHE A 596 14.43 12.25 18.17
C PHE A 596 15.33 12.08 19.40
N LEU A 597 16.33 11.19 19.31
CA LEU A 597 17.33 11.02 20.37
C LEU A 597 18.11 12.31 20.61
N ALA A 598 18.51 13.02 19.56
CA ALA A 598 19.18 14.32 19.65
C ALA A 598 18.27 15.40 20.29
N ALA A 599 16.99 15.43 19.91
CA ALA A 599 16.00 16.34 20.51
C ALA A 599 15.76 16.02 21.99
N LEU A 600 15.64 14.74 22.35
CA LEU A 600 15.49 14.30 23.73
C LEU A 600 16.74 14.63 24.55
N GLN A 601 17.93 14.39 24.02
CA GLN A 601 19.20 14.75 24.66
C GLN A 601 19.39 16.27 24.82
N ALA A 602 18.86 17.08 23.88
CA ALA A 602 18.85 18.53 24.01
C ALA A 602 17.90 18.96 25.13
N GLN A 603 16.68 18.41 25.20
CA GLN A 603 15.73 18.69 26.27
C GLN A 603 16.27 18.30 27.66
N MET A 604 17.00 17.19 27.75
CA MET A 604 17.62 16.75 29.00
C MET A 604 18.75 17.68 29.42
N ARG A 605 19.50 18.26 28.48
CA ARG A 605 20.55 19.25 28.78
C ARG A 605 20.00 20.62 29.18
N ASP A 606 18.85 21.01 28.63
CA ASP A 606 18.22 22.29 28.86
C ASP A 606 17.36 22.29 30.15
N ASN A 607 17.23 21.14 30.83
CA ASN A 607 16.50 20.99 32.08
C ASN A 607 17.41 20.44 33.19
N PRO A 608 18.28 21.28 33.80
CA PRO A 608 19.32 20.88 34.77
C PRO A 608 18.78 20.39 36.11
N GLY A 609 17.45 20.27 36.28
CA GLY A 609 16.81 19.77 37.51
C GLY A 609 16.67 18.26 37.62
N ASN A 610 17.15 17.48 36.65
CA ASN A 610 17.08 16.02 36.62
C ASN A 610 18.48 15.36 36.60
N ASP A 611 19.44 15.94 37.32
CA ASP A 611 20.69 15.26 37.57
C ASP A 611 20.44 14.21 38.69
N PRO A 612 20.63 12.91 38.41
CA PRO A 612 20.54 11.89 39.44
C PRO A 612 21.89 11.84 40.17
N ASP A 613 22.02 12.54 41.28
CA ASP A 613 22.99 12.19 42.31
C ASP A 613 22.47 11.04 43.18
#